data_edcf2857aac51f87c16f7b03b8c88c06
#
_entry.id   edcf2857aac51f87c16f7b03b8c88c06
#
_cell.length_a   1.000
_cell.length_b   1.000
_cell.length_c   1.000
_cell.angle_alpha   90.00
_cell.angle_beta   90.00
_cell.angle_gamma   90.00
#
_symmetry.space_group_name_H-M   'P 1'
#
loop_
_entity.id
_entity.type
_entity.pdbx_description
1 polymer ?
#
loop_
_entity_poly.entity_id
_entity_poly.type
_entity_poly.pdbx_seq_one_letter_code
_entity_poly.pdbx_strand_id
1 'polypeptide(L)'
;EVNNIMILGGSRIGVRIATELQDEANVKLVEYNPDKAYKLTETLEKTLIISDDGRNIDSMIEEGLSNMDAFVAVTGRSETNILAAMVAKRLGVKKVIAEVENLNFINLAESMGIDTIINKKLITASNIFRFTMNTDVQAIKCLTGCDAEVLEFIAKPNSPATKGQIRELDFPHD
;
A
#
# COMPACT_ATOMS: atom_id res chain seq x y z
N GLU A 1 14.41 9.95 0.88
CA GLU A 1 13.39 10.65 1.68
C GLU A 1 12.17 10.89 0.79
N VAL A 2 10.97 10.76 1.32
CA VAL A 2 9.70 10.99 0.59
C VAL A 2 9.11 12.28 1.13
N ASN A 3 9.13 13.32 0.30
CA ASN A 3 8.70 14.66 0.71
C ASN A 3 7.42 15.10 -0.01
N ASN A 4 7.16 14.61 -1.22
CA ASN A 4 6.01 14.96 -2.03
C ASN A 4 5.21 13.72 -2.37
N ILE A 5 3.94 13.69 -1.97
CA ILE A 5 3.08 12.52 -2.10
C ILE A 5 1.78 12.93 -2.79
N MET A 6 1.39 12.17 -3.81
CA MET A 6 0.06 12.30 -4.40
C MET A 6 -0.77 11.07 -4.10
N ILE A 7 -1.97 11.28 -3.57
CA ILE A 7 -2.95 10.24 -3.24
C ILE A 7 -4.12 10.38 -4.21
N LEU A 8 -4.44 9.32 -4.93
CA LEU A 8 -5.61 9.24 -5.79
C LEU A 8 -6.74 8.50 -5.08
N GLY A 9 -7.79 9.23 -4.74
CA GLY A 9 -8.99 8.74 -4.09
C GLY A 9 -9.12 9.16 -2.63
N GLY A 10 -10.13 10.00 -2.34
CA GLY A 10 -10.53 10.39 -0.99
C GLY A 10 -11.31 9.29 -0.25
N SER A 11 -10.99 8.02 -0.47
CA SER A 11 -11.54 6.90 0.29
C SER A 11 -11.14 6.99 1.77
N ARG A 12 -11.75 6.20 2.65
CA ARG A 12 -11.35 6.16 4.07
C ARG A 12 -9.86 5.89 4.25
N ILE A 13 -9.28 5.08 3.36
CA ILE A 13 -7.84 4.80 3.35
C ILE A 13 -7.06 6.03 2.90
N GLY A 14 -7.44 6.66 1.78
CA GLY A 14 -6.76 7.85 1.27
C GLY A 14 -6.78 9.01 2.27
N VAL A 15 -7.93 9.27 2.89
CA VAL A 15 -8.06 10.28 3.95
C VAL A 15 -7.16 9.93 5.14
N ARG A 16 -7.15 8.67 5.59
CA ARG A 16 -6.30 8.26 6.73
C ARG A 16 -4.82 8.44 6.42
N ILE A 17 -4.39 8.04 5.22
CA ILE A 17 -2.99 8.25 4.77
C ILE A 17 -2.65 9.76 4.76
N ALA A 18 -3.52 10.59 4.19
CA ALA A 18 -3.31 12.03 4.15
C ALA A 18 -3.20 12.62 5.56
N THR A 19 -4.09 12.23 6.48
CA THR A 19 -4.06 12.67 7.89
C THR A 19 -2.75 12.32 8.58
N GLU A 20 -2.24 11.13 8.38
CA GLU A 20 -1.00 10.67 9.02
C GLU A 20 0.26 11.35 8.43
N LEU A 21 0.23 11.70 7.15
CA LEU A 21 1.43 12.18 6.45
C LEU A 21 1.49 13.70 6.25
N GLN A 22 0.37 14.43 6.38
CA GLN A 22 0.32 15.87 6.07
C GLN A 22 1.18 16.74 6.97
N ASP A 23 1.61 16.25 8.14
CA ASP A 23 2.51 16.97 9.04
C ASP A 23 3.99 16.75 8.70
N GLU A 24 4.31 15.69 7.95
CA GLU A 24 5.68 15.29 7.66
C GLU A 24 6.05 15.46 6.16
N ALA A 25 5.04 15.55 5.27
CA ALA A 25 5.24 15.64 3.83
C ALA A 25 4.23 16.58 3.16
N ASN A 26 4.54 17.04 1.95
CA ASN A 26 3.61 17.76 1.09
C ASN A 26 2.65 16.75 0.45
N VAL A 27 1.42 16.74 0.91
CA VAL A 27 0.40 15.79 0.43
C VAL A 27 -0.58 16.48 -0.50
N LYS A 28 -0.80 15.90 -1.68
CA LYS A 28 -1.89 16.20 -2.59
C LYS A 28 -2.87 15.05 -2.61
N LEU A 29 -4.17 15.31 -2.53
CA LEU A 29 -5.22 14.29 -2.61
C LEU A 29 -6.20 14.64 -3.73
N VAL A 30 -6.32 13.75 -4.71
CA VAL A 30 -7.23 13.87 -5.84
C VAL A 30 -8.51 13.11 -5.54
N GLU A 31 -9.65 13.80 -5.57
CA GLU A 31 -10.98 13.22 -5.37
C GLU A 31 -11.91 13.61 -6.52
N TYR A 32 -12.55 12.60 -7.11
CA TYR A 32 -13.44 12.76 -8.26
C TYR A 32 -14.76 13.48 -7.93
N ASN A 33 -15.29 13.26 -6.72
CA ASN A 33 -16.57 13.85 -6.33
C ASN A 33 -16.35 15.25 -5.74
N PRO A 34 -16.86 16.33 -6.38
CA PRO A 34 -16.62 17.72 -5.94
C PRO A 34 -17.14 18.00 -4.53
N ASP A 35 -18.32 17.49 -4.17
CA ASP A 35 -18.91 17.72 -2.84
C ASP A 35 -18.07 17.06 -1.74
N LYS A 36 -17.52 15.89 -2.06
CA LYS A 36 -16.63 15.19 -1.15
C LYS A 36 -15.26 15.87 -1.08
N ALA A 37 -14.71 16.30 -2.20
CA ALA A 37 -13.48 17.08 -2.23
C ALA A 37 -13.61 18.33 -1.37
N TYR A 38 -14.72 19.07 -1.48
CA TYR A 38 -14.98 20.23 -0.63
C TYR A 38 -15.00 19.88 0.86
N LYS A 39 -15.70 18.82 1.27
CA LYS A 39 -15.73 18.37 2.67
C LYS A 39 -14.35 17.95 3.19
N LEU A 40 -13.50 17.42 2.33
CA LEU A 40 -12.14 17.03 2.71
C LEU A 40 -11.26 18.23 3.03
N THR A 41 -11.50 19.40 2.42
CA THR A 41 -10.76 20.62 2.76
C THR A 41 -11.02 21.09 4.21
N GLU A 42 -12.17 20.74 4.77
CA GLU A 42 -12.51 21.06 6.16
C GLU A 42 -11.82 20.12 7.17
N THR A 43 -11.39 18.93 6.71
CA THR A 43 -10.82 17.89 7.57
C THR A 43 -9.30 17.78 7.45
N LEU A 44 -8.77 18.07 6.26
CA LEU A 44 -7.35 17.92 5.93
C LEU A 44 -6.72 19.31 5.75
N GLU A 45 -6.29 19.91 6.84
CA GLU A 45 -5.86 21.32 6.88
C GLU A 45 -4.55 21.59 6.10
N LYS A 46 -3.66 20.60 6.01
CA LYS A 46 -2.34 20.73 5.35
C LYS A 46 -2.22 19.96 4.04
N THR A 47 -3.27 19.23 3.64
CA THR A 47 -3.31 18.49 2.38
C THR A 47 -3.93 19.35 1.29
N LEU A 48 -3.29 19.46 0.13
CA LEU A 48 -3.89 20.09 -1.04
C LEU A 48 -4.92 19.17 -1.66
N ILE A 49 -6.18 19.55 -1.58
CA ILE A 49 -7.28 18.78 -2.20
C ILE A 49 -7.49 19.23 -3.62
N ILE A 50 -7.48 18.29 -4.55
CA ILE A 50 -7.69 18.48 -5.98
C ILE A 50 -9.01 17.80 -6.35
N SER A 51 -9.99 18.59 -6.80
CA SER A 51 -11.27 18.06 -7.29
C SER A 51 -11.17 17.75 -8.77
N ASP A 52 -10.79 16.50 -9.10
CA ASP A 52 -10.60 16.09 -10.49
C ASP A 52 -10.77 14.58 -10.69
N ASP A 53 -10.91 14.18 -11.95
CA ASP A 53 -10.95 12.78 -12.36
C ASP A 53 -9.53 12.24 -12.54
N GLY A 54 -9.05 11.46 -11.60
CA GLY A 54 -7.72 10.85 -11.67
C GLY A 54 -7.49 9.85 -12.82
N ARG A 55 -8.49 9.64 -13.68
CA ARG A 55 -8.31 8.94 -14.96
C ARG A 55 -7.81 9.88 -16.05
N ASN A 56 -7.94 11.20 -15.84
CA ASN A 56 -7.37 12.21 -16.72
C ASN A 56 -5.87 12.38 -16.39
N ILE A 57 -5.05 11.71 -17.17
CA ILE A 57 -3.60 11.70 -16.96
C ILE A 57 -2.99 13.08 -17.18
N ASP A 58 -3.46 13.80 -18.18
CA ASP A 58 -2.92 15.14 -18.51
C ASP A 58 -3.14 16.10 -17.33
N SER A 59 -4.33 16.09 -16.75
CA SER A 59 -4.63 16.88 -15.56
C SER A 59 -3.74 16.48 -14.36
N MET A 60 -3.51 15.20 -14.13
CA MET A 60 -2.62 14.75 -13.06
C MET A 60 -1.16 15.18 -13.30
N ILE A 61 -0.73 15.24 -14.56
CA ILE A 61 0.60 15.77 -14.91
C ILE A 61 0.67 17.28 -14.65
N GLU A 62 -0.36 18.04 -15.02
CA GLU A 62 -0.48 19.48 -14.72
C GLU A 62 -0.44 19.74 -13.21
N GLU A 63 -1.06 18.87 -12.42
CA GLU A 63 -1.01 18.91 -10.95
C GLU A 63 0.34 18.42 -10.37
N GLY A 64 1.29 18.08 -11.22
CA GLY A 64 2.67 17.79 -10.85
C GLY A 64 2.94 16.35 -10.48
N LEU A 65 2.20 15.38 -11.00
CA LEU A 65 2.43 13.95 -10.75
C LEU A 65 3.89 13.55 -11.01
N SER A 66 4.52 14.09 -12.06
CA SER A 66 5.91 13.79 -12.43
C SER A 66 6.95 14.22 -11.37
N ASN A 67 6.56 15.13 -10.47
CA ASN A 67 7.44 15.68 -9.44
C ASN A 67 7.21 15.04 -8.07
N MET A 68 6.37 14.00 -7.99
CA MET A 68 6.09 13.30 -6.75
C MET A 68 7.16 12.26 -6.45
N ASP A 69 7.50 12.13 -5.16
CA ASP A 69 8.36 11.05 -4.67
C ASP A 69 7.58 9.74 -4.52
N ALA A 70 6.30 9.86 -4.15
CA ALA A 70 5.39 8.72 -4.02
C ALA A 70 4.01 9.01 -4.61
N PHE A 71 3.38 7.97 -5.15
CA PHE A 71 2.01 7.96 -5.65
C PHE A 71 1.23 6.79 -5.04
N VAL A 72 0.05 7.08 -4.51
CA VAL A 72 -0.80 6.10 -3.82
C VAL A 72 -2.19 6.11 -4.44
N ALA A 73 -2.56 5.06 -5.16
CA ALA A 73 -3.88 4.90 -5.76
C ALA A 73 -4.77 4.00 -4.90
N VAL A 74 -5.81 4.60 -4.29
CA VAL A 74 -6.71 3.96 -3.32
C VAL A 74 -8.19 4.31 -3.58
N THR A 75 -8.56 4.38 -4.85
CA THR A 75 -9.97 4.51 -5.25
C THR A 75 -10.72 3.19 -5.03
N GLY A 76 -12.04 3.21 -5.16
CA GLY A 76 -12.84 1.98 -5.09
C GLY A 76 -12.74 1.05 -6.32
N ARG A 77 -11.82 1.32 -7.28
CA ARG A 77 -11.72 0.59 -8.55
C ARG A 77 -10.29 0.14 -8.82
N SER A 78 -10.06 -1.16 -8.74
CA SER A 78 -8.73 -1.76 -8.94
C SER A 78 -8.11 -1.38 -10.29
N GLU A 79 -8.90 -1.38 -11.37
CA GLU A 79 -8.43 -1.06 -12.71
C GLU A 79 -7.92 0.38 -12.80
N THR A 80 -8.66 1.32 -12.22
CA THR A 80 -8.25 2.73 -12.15
C THR A 80 -6.95 2.87 -11.36
N ASN A 81 -6.85 2.19 -10.21
CA ASN A 81 -5.68 2.23 -9.37
C ASN A 81 -4.44 1.68 -10.09
N ILE A 82 -4.57 0.54 -10.78
CA ILE A 82 -3.49 -0.07 -11.54
C ILE A 82 -3.03 0.84 -12.68
N LEU A 83 -3.97 1.34 -13.50
CA LEU A 83 -3.63 2.18 -14.64
C LEU A 83 -2.96 3.49 -14.21
N ALA A 84 -3.50 4.18 -13.20
CA ALA A 84 -2.90 5.41 -12.67
C ALA A 84 -1.50 5.15 -12.07
N ALA A 85 -1.35 4.05 -11.33
CA ALA A 85 -0.07 3.65 -10.76
C ALA A 85 0.99 3.35 -11.83
N MET A 86 0.61 2.66 -12.90
CA MET A 86 1.50 2.41 -14.05
C MET A 86 1.97 3.71 -14.70
N VAL A 87 1.06 4.66 -14.88
CA VAL A 87 1.40 5.96 -15.47
C VAL A 87 2.35 6.71 -14.54
N ALA A 88 2.07 6.78 -13.25
CA ALA A 88 2.96 7.40 -12.27
C ALA A 88 4.37 6.78 -12.31
N LYS A 89 4.46 5.46 -12.38
CA LYS A 89 5.73 4.75 -12.52
C LYS A 89 6.47 5.11 -13.79
N ARG A 90 5.76 5.18 -14.91
CA ARG A 90 6.32 5.54 -16.21
C ARG A 90 6.82 7.00 -16.27
N LEU A 91 6.21 7.89 -15.50
CA LEU A 91 6.62 9.28 -15.33
C LEU A 91 7.82 9.45 -14.36
N GLY A 92 8.32 8.37 -13.78
CA GLY A 92 9.52 8.37 -12.95
C GLY A 92 9.25 8.50 -11.44
N VAL A 93 7.99 8.39 -10.99
CA VAL A 93 7.69 8.35 -9.55
C VAL A 93 8.35 7.14 -8.91
N LYS A 94 9.12 7.37 -7.85
CA LYS A 94 10.01 6.35 -7.26
C LYS A 94 9.25 5.26 -6.52
N LYS A 95 8.20 5.65 -5.77
CA LYS A 95 7.37 4.73 -4.98
C LYS A 95 5.94 4.78 -5.46
N VAL A 96 5.45 3.68 -5.96
CA VAL A 96 4.09 3.59 -6.48
C VAL A 96 3.34 2.48 -5.76
N ILE A 97 2.19 2.84 -5.16
CA ILE A 97 1.36 1.95 -4.38
C ILE A 97 -0.04 1.92 -4.98
N ALA A 98 -0.62 0.74 -5.15
CA ALA A 98 -1.98 0.59 -5.65
C ALA A 98 -2.82 -0.36 -4.78
N GLU A 99 -4.05 0.03 -4.48
CA GLU A 99 -5.04 -0.86 -3.89
C GLU A 99 -5.67 -1.72 -5.00
N VAL A 100 -5.60 -3.04 -4.85
CA VAL A 100 -6.14 -4.02 -5.80
C VAL A 100 -6.97 -5.05 -5.05
N GLU A 101 -8.29 -4.98 -5.18
CA GLU A 101 -9.20 -5.91 -4.50
C GLU A 101 -9.34 -7.26 -5.18
N ASN A 102 -9.21 -7.29 -6.52
CA ASN A 102 -9.29 -8.51 -7.30
C ASN A 102 -7.95 -9.26 -7.26
N LEU A 103 -7.93 -10.43 -6.62
CA LEU A 103 -6.74 -11.26 -6.46
C LEU A 103 -6.09 -11.63 -7.81
N ASN A 104 -6.89 -11.82 -8.85
CA ASN A 104 -6.38 -12.17 -10.18
C ASN A 104 -5.55 -11.05 -10.84
N PHE A 105 -5.71 -9.83 -10.38
CA PHE A 105 -4.97 -8.67 -10.91
C PHE A 105 -3.67 -8.39 -10.14
N ILE A 106 -3.42 -9.04 -9.00
CA ILE A 106 -2.24 -8.78 -8.19
C ILE A 106 -0.97 -9.11 -8.97
N ASN A 107 -0.84 -10.33 -9.47
CA ASN A 107 0.33 -10.76 -10.22
C ASN A 107 0.55 -9.92 -11.48
N LEU A 108 -0.54 -9.54 -12.16
CA LEU A 108 -0.48 -8.66 -13.32
C LEU A 108 0.08 -7.27 -12.93
N ALA A 109 -0.45 -6.66 -11.88
CA ALA A 109 -0.02 -5.35 -11.42
C ALA A 109 1.45 -5.34 -10.96
N GLU A 110 1.91 -6.41 -10.28
CA GLU A 110 3.32 -6.61 -9.93
C GLU A 110 4.21 -6.69 -11.17
N SER A 111 3.80 -7.46 -12.19
CA SER A 111 4.54 -7.58 -13.45
C SER A 111 4.64 -6.26 -14.23
N MET A 112 3.72 -5.34 -13.99
CA MET A 112 3.71 -3.98 -14.56
C MET A 112 4.63 -2.99 -13.83
N GLY A 113 5.35 -3.43 -12.79
CA GLY A 113 6.33 -2.64 -12.06
C GLY A 113 5.75 -1.74 -10.98
N ILE A 114 4.54 -2.02 -10.48
CA ILE A 114 3.99 -1.36 -9.30
C ILE A 114 4.75 -1.88 -8.07
N ASP A 115 5.30 -0.97 -7.27
CA ASP A 115 6.23 -1.33 -6.19
C ASP A 115 5.53 -2.03 -5.02
N THR A 116 4.27 -1.66 -4.75
CA THR A 116 3.52 -2.24 -3.64
C THR A 116 2.03 -2.34 -3.99
N ILE A 117 1.48 -3.52 -3.77
CA ILE A 117 0.06 -3.76 -3.95
C ILE A 117 -0.58 -4.00 -2.59
N ILE A 118 -1.67 -3.27 -2.35
CA ILE A 118 -2.46 -3.37 -1.13
C ILE A 118 -3.75 -4.13 -1.45
N ASN A 119 -3.93 -5.29 -0.82
CA ASN A 119 -5.19 -6.01 -0.86
C ASN A 119 -5.78 -6.09 0.56
N LYS A 120 -6.89 -5.40 0.78
CA LYS A 120 -7.55 -5.33 2.09
C LYS A 120 -7.98 -6.70 2.62
N LYS A 121 -8.44 -7.59 1.74
CA LYS A 121 -8.90 -8.93 2.12
C LYS A 121 -7.75 -9.77 2.65
N LEU A 122 -6.62 -9.77 1.96
CA LEU A 122 -5.43 -10.51 2.40
C LEU A 122 -4.87 -9.96 3.71
N ILE A 123 -4.77 -8.62 3.84
CA ILE A 123 -4.31 -8.00 5.08
C ILE A 123 -5.24 -8.34 6.24
N THR A 124 -6.56 -8.28 6.02
CA THR A 124 -7.55 -8.61 7.06
C THR A 124 -7.46 -10.08 7.43
N ALA A 125 -7.40 -10.99 6.46
CA ALA A 125 -7.26 -12.42 6.69
C ALA A 125 -5.98 -12.74 7.50
N SER A 126 -4.84 -12.16 7.13
CA SER A 126 -3.57 -12.31 7.86
C SER A 126 -3.67 -11.81 9.30
N ASN A 127 -4.35 -10.69 9.54
CA ASN A 127 -4.57 -10.18 10.88
C ASN A 127 -5.49 -11.10 11.71
N ILE A 128 -6.59 -11.59 11.13
CA ILE A 128 -7.50 -12.53 11.81
C ILE A 128 -6.73 -13.82 12.16
N PHE A 129 -6.00 -14.39 11.21
CA PHE A 129 -5.19 -15.57 11.42
C PHE A 129 -4.20 -15.38 12.58
N ARG A 130 -3.50 -14.25 12.62
CA ARG A 130 -2.57 -13.91 13.72
C ARG A 130 -3.27 -13.88 15.08
N PHE A 131 -4.49 -13.36 15.19
CA PHE A 131 -5.24 -13.34 16.44
C PHE A 131 -5.79 -14.71 16.85
N THR A 132 -6.04 -15.60 15.90
CA THR A 132 -6.54 -16.95 16.18
C THR A 132 -5.42 -17.94 16.54
N MET A 133 -4.21 -17.68 16.10
CA MET A 133 -3.05 -18.48 16.45
C MET A 133 -2.62 -18.17 17.89
N ASN A 134 -2.70 -19.18 18.76
CA ASN A 134 -2.30 -19.10 20.19
C ASN A 134 -0.76 -19.10 20.34
N THR A 135 -0.02 -18.47 19.45
CA THR A 135 1.44 -18.52 19.36
C THR A 135 2.02 -17.12 19.24
N ASP A 136 3.31 -17.00 19.53
CA ASP A 136 4.09 -15.77 19.46
C ASP A 136 4.41 -15.37 18.00
N VAL A 137 3.42 -15.46 17.10
CA VAL A 137 3.54 -15.04 15.70
C VAL A 137 3.50 -13.51 15.64
N GLN A 138 4.60 -12.91 15.22
CA GLN A 138 4.75 -11.46 15.09
C GLN A 138 4.19 -10.95 13.77
N ALA A 139 4.49 -11.65 12.68
CA ALA A 139 4.03 -11.28 11.36
C ALA A 139 3.73 -12.51 10.50
N ILE A 140 2.78 -12.33 9.58
CA ILE A 140 2.44 -13.31 8.54
C ILE A 140 2.40 -12.55 7.23
N LYS A 141 3.11 -13.05 6.24
CA LYS A 141 3.10 -12.51 4.89
C LYS A 141 2.87 -13.63 3.88
N CYS A 142 1.71 -13.62 3.24
CA CYS A 142 1.48 -14.46 2.07
C CYS A 142 2.37 -13.97 0.93
N LEU A 143 3.13 -14.86 0.32
CA LEU A 143 3.92 -14.53 -0.86
C LEU A 143 3.02 -14.53 -2.09
N THR A 144 3.02 -13.42 -2.81
CA THR A 144 2.26 -13.29 -4.04
C THR A 144 2.87 -14.19 -5.13
N GLY A 145 2.03 -14.91 -5.85
CA GLY A 145 2.46 -15.76 -6.98
C GLY A 145 2.89 -17.19 -6.62
N CYS A 146 2.83 -17.58 -5.36
CA CYS A 146 3.03 -18.97 -4.93
C CYS A 146 2.15 -19.29 -3.70
N ASP A 147 1.86 -20.58 -3.50
CA ASP A 147 1.10 -21.07 -2.34
C ASP A 147 2.02 -21.20 -1.10
N ALA A 148 2.77 -20.13 -0.80
CA ALA A 148 3.69 -20.11 0.33
C ALA A 148 3.45 -18.90 1.22
N GLU A 149 3.70 -19.09 2.51
CA GLU A 149 3.55 -18.05 3.53
C GLU A 149 4.86 -17.88 4.30
N VAL A 150 5.19 -16.64 4.62
CA VAL A 150 6.29 -16.32 5.53
C VAL A 150 5.71 -15.98 6.90
N LEU A 151 6.17 -16.71 7.90
CA LEU A 151 5.76 -16.55 9.30
C LEU A 151 6.97 -16.09 10.12
N GLU A 152 6.79 -15.00 10.84
CA GLU A 152 7.79 -14.52 11.79
C GLU A 152 7.38 -14.90 13.21
N PHE A 153 8.26 -15.63 13.92
CA PHE A 153 8.03 -16.07 15.28
C PHE A 153 9.07 -15.49 16.23
N ILE A 154 8.67 -15.20 17.46
CA ILE A 154 9.62 -15.00 18.55
C ILE A 154 10.03 -16.36 19.10
N ALA A 155 11.31 -16.71 18.96
CA ALA A 155 11.85 -17.92 19.55
C ALA A 155 11.88 -17.80 21.08
N LYS A 156 11.16 -18.71 21.78
CA LYS A 156 11.14 -18.74 23.25
C LYS A 156 12.50 -19.17 23.81
N PRO A 157 12.92 -18.62 24.95
CA PRO A 157 14.09 -19.13 25.67
C PRO A 157 13.96 -20.63 25.89
N ASN A 158 15.04 -21.36 25.65
CA ASN A 158 15.14 -22.83 25.76
C ASN A 158 14.35 -23.62 24.69
N SER A 159 13.80 -22.96 23.65
CA SER A 159 13.27 -23.69 22.50
C SER A 159 14.37 -24.39 21.71
N PRO A 160 14.06 -25.43 20.90
CA PRO A 160 15.07 -26.07 20.06
C PRO A 160 15.87 -25.06 19.22
N ALA A 161 15.24 -24.02 18.70
CA ALA A 161 15.87 -22.98 17.89
C ALA A 161 16.85 -22.07 18.65
N THR A 162 16.88 -22.11 19.99
CA THR A 162 17.76 -21.27 20.83
C THR A 162 18.84 -22.07 21.57
N LYS A 163 18.96 -23.37 21.28
CA LYS A 163 19.91 -24.26 21.99
C LYS A 163 21.36 -24.21 21.50
N GLY A 164 21.61 -23.59 20.36
CA GLY A 164 22.93 -23.51 19.75
C GLY A 164 23.01 -22.51 18.62
N GLN A 165 24.14 -22.50 17.92
CA GLN A 165 24.27 -21.68 16.71
C GLN A 165 23.40 -22.25 15.57
N ILE A 166 22.83 -21.40 14.73
CA ILE A 166 21.90 -21.80 13.63
C ILE A 166 22.52 -22.92 12.77
N ARG A 167 23.83 -22.87 12.50
CA ARG A 167 24.55 -23.90 11.72
C ARG A 167 24.64 -25.28 12.40
N GLU A 168 24.35 -25.36 13.69
CA GLU A 168 24.43 -26.57 14.51
C GLU A 168 23.03 -27.14 14.82
N LEU A 169 21.99 -26.43 14.40
CA LEU A 169 20.62 -26.86 14.61
C LEU A 169 20.16 -27.72 13.44
N ASP A 170 19.53 -28.82 13.77
CA ASP A 170 18.89 -29.71 12.80
C ASP A 170 17.49 -29.20 12.48
N PHE A 171 17.38 -28.45 11.40
CA PHE A 171 16.09 -27.99 10.90
C PHE A 171 15.47 -29.07 9.99
N PRO A 172 14.12 -29.22 9.99
CA PRO A 172 13.47 -30.14 9.07
C PRO A 172 13.87 -29.83 7.62
N HIS A 173 14.26 -30.85 6.90
CA HIS A 173 14.48 -30.78 5.46
C HIS A 173 13.24 -31.36 4.79
N ASP A 174 12.49 -30.52 4.06
CA ASP A 174 11.37 -30.95 3.19
C ASP A 174 11.88 -31.21 1.78
#